data_2661cc6cc57be4175455d99c80aefa5a
#
_entry.id   2661cc6cc57be4175455d99c80aefa5a
#
_cell.length_a   1.000
_cell.length_b   1.000
_cell.length_c   1.000
_cell.angle_alpha   90.00
_cell.angle_beta   90.00
_cell.angle_gamma   90.00
#
_symmetry.space_group_name_H-M   'P 1'
#
loop_
_entity.id
_entity.type
_entity.pdbx_description
1 polymer ?
#
loop_
_entity_poly.entity_id
_entity_poly.type
_entity_poly.pdbx_seq_one_letter_code
_entity_poly.pdbx_strand_id
1 'polypeptide(L)'
;MLNSYKEFSQIYDLLMDDIDYEKWTSFILEKTGGRRKVLEAACGTGSITRLLAENNYKVTAFDLSQDMLMRAYEKLGKNSGVKLLNMDMTNFRIDDKFEAAICCCDGINYINEDQVKMYFRNVFNHLNENSCFIFDISTEYKYDSLFNETYVYDDGQIFYVWENIIDEQNNAVSMEINFFIKDSDNKYTRINEIQTQYIHKTETINRLLKETGFSCIEIYDDYNEKKFNEKSLRAVFCAKKN
;
A
#
# COMPACT_ATOMS: atom_id res chain seq x y z
N MET A 1 3.63 -2.04 -23.25
CA MET A 1 3.49 -1.59 -21.85
C MET A 1 2.12 -1.82 -21.19
N LEU A 2 1.03 -2.04 -21.93
CA LEU A 2 -0.33 -2.25 -21.37
C LEU A 2 -0.66 -3.69 -20.93
N ASN A 3 0.19 -4.67 -21.23
CA ASN A 3 -0.06 -6.09 -20.89
C ASN A 3 0.61 -6.55 -19.58
N SER A 4 1.66 -5.87 -19.09
CA SER A 4 2.43 -6.31 -17.91
C SER A 4 1.62 -6.23 -16.62
N TYR A 5 0.90 -5.15 -16.39
CA TYR A 5 0.08 -4.98 -15.16
C TYR A 5 -1.03 -6.03 -15.03
N LYS A 6 -1.65 -6.45 -16.15
CA LYS A 6 -2.70 -7.46 -16.13
C LYS A 6 -2.18 -8.83 -15.65
N GLU A 7 -1.01 -9.20 -16.09
CA GLU A 7 -0.36 -10.47 -15.74
C GLU A 7 0.23 -10.39 -14.32
N PHE A 8 0.84 -9.26 -13.95
CA PHE A 8 1.36 -9.03 -12.59
C PHE A 8 0.26 -9.10 -11.53
N SER A 9 -0.92 -8.49 -11.75
CA SER A 9 -2.02 -8.56 -10.78
C SER A 9 -2.50 -9.99 -10.48
N GLN A 10 -2.23 -10.94 -11.39
CA GLN A 10 -2.59 -12.36 -11.19
C GLN A 10 -1.67 -13.07 -10.20
N ILE A 11 -0.40 -12.66 -10.16
CA ILE A 11 0.62 -13.27 -9.31
C ILE A 11 0.91 -12.43 -8.05
N TYR A 12 0.38 -11.21 -7.99
CA TYR A 12 0.61 -10.30 -6.88
C TYR A 12 0.23 -10.92 -5.52
N ASP A 13 -0.94 -11.53 -5.43
CA ASP A 13 -1.40 -12.14 -4.17
C ASP A 13 -0.49 -13.31 -3.75
N LEU A 14 0.16 -14.00 -4.70
CA LEU A 14 1.12 -15.05 -4.40
C LEU A 14 2.44 -14.47 -3.85
N LEU A 15 2.89 -13.33 -4.39
CA LEU A 15 4.09 -12.65 -3.90
C LEU A 15 3.92 -12.08 -2.50
N MET A 16 2.67 -11.86 -2.11
CA MET A 16 2.28 -11.23 -0.85
C MET A 16 1.68 -12.25 0.14
N ASP A 17 1.94 -13.54 -0.05
CA ASP A 17 1.38 -14.62 0.76
C ASP A 17 1.98 -14.69 2.17
N ASP A 18 3.16 -14.11 2.37
CA ASP A 18 3.84 -13.96 3.66
C ASP A 18 3.27 -12.82 4.52
N ILE A 19 2.38 -11.98 3.97
CA ILE A 19 1.77 -10.88 4.71
C ILE A 19 0.57 -11.37 5.52
N ASP A 20 0.64 -11.18 6.84
CA ASP A 20 -0.47 -11.42 7.75
C ASP A 20 -1.48 -10.25 7.71
N TYR A 21 -2.31 -10.24 6.66
CA TYR A 21 -3.35 -9.22 6.47
C TYR A 21 -4.39 -9.21 7.60
N GLU A 22 -4.63 -10.33 8.27
CA GLU A 22 -5.56 -10.40 9.41
C GLU A 22 -5.00 -9.65 10.62
N LYS A 23 -3.72 -9.84 10.93
CA LYS A 23 -3.01 -9.06 11.95
C LYS A 23 -3.03 -7.57 11.64
N TRP A 24 -2.71 -7.19 10.40
CA TRP A 24 -2.72 -5.79 9.99
C TRP A 24 -4.11 -5.17 10.09
N THR A 25 -5.13 -5.88 9.63
CA THR A 25 -6.52 -5.44 9.75
C THR A 25 -6.92 -5.30 11.21
N SER A 26 -6.56 -6.23 12.08
CA SER A 26 -6.87 -6.16 13.52
C SER A 26 -6.29 -4.89 14.16
N PHE A 27 -5.04 -4.54 13.83
CA PHE A 27 -4.41 -3.28 14.25
C PHE A 27 -5.19 -2.06 13.72
N ILE A 28 -5.56 -2.05 12.43
CA ILE A 28 -6.33 -0.97 11.82
C ILE A 28 -7.69 -0.80 12.51
N LEU A 29 -8.40 -1.89 12.79
CA LEU A 29 -9.69 -1.86 13.49
C LEU A 29 -9.56 -1.24 14.88
N GLU A 30 -8.50 -1.56 15.60
CA GLU A 30 -8.21 -0.98 16.92
C GLU A 30 -7.94 0.52 16.80
N LYS A 31 -7.04 0.94 15.90
CA LYS A 31 -6.65 2.36 15.74
C LYS A 31 -7.78 3.22 15.16
N THR A 32 -8.66 2.65 14.37
CA THR A 32 -9.87 3.38 13.90
C THR A 32 -10.86 3.64 15.04
N GLY A 33 -10.83 2.84 16.11
CA GLY A 33 -11.65 3.08 17.31
C GLY A 33 -13.15 3.13 17.02
N GLY A 34 -13.64 2.26 16.12
CA GLY A 34 -15.06 2.17 15.75
C GLY A 34 -15.50 3.12 14.64
N ARG A 35 -14.59 3.88 14.04
CA ARG A 35 -14.84 4.70 12.83
C ARG A 35 -14.97 3.79 11.64
N ARG A 36 -16.19 3.67 11.09
CA ARG A 36 -16.54 2.61 10.13
C ARG A 36 -16.64 3.07 8.69
N LYS A 37 -16.66 4.37 8.42
CA LYS A 37 -16.68 4.91 7.05
C LYS A 37 -15.26 5.25 6.64
N VAL A 38 -14.65 4.38 5.84
CA VAL A 38 -13.22 4.37 5.54
C VAL A 38 -12.95 4.69 4.08
N LEU A 39 -11.96 5.55 3.85
CA LEU A 39 -11.32 5.77 2.57
C LEU A 39 -10.03 4.95 2.53
N GLU A 40 -9.89 4.06 1.55
CA GLU A 40 -8.68 3.28 1.32
C GLU A 40 -8.02 3.68 0.01
N ALA A 41 -6.80 4.18 0.08
CA ALA A 41 -6.00 4.52 -1.09
C ALA A 41 -5.00 3.41 -1.40
N ALA A 42 -4.68 3.24 -2.70
CA ALA A 42 -3.77 2.21 -3.19
C ALA A 42 -4.17 0.81 -2.68
N CYS A 43 -5.45 0.45 -2.86
CA CYS A 43 -6.02 -0.77 -2.29
C CYS A 43 -5.52 -2.06 -2.97
N GLY A 44 -4.84 -1.97 -4.11
CA GLY A 44 -4.32 -3.10 -4.86
C GLY A 44 -5.40 -4.12 -5.20
N THR A 45 -5.15 -5.39 -4.90
CA THR A 45 -6.10 -6.50 -5.10
C THR A 45 -7.17 -6.61 -4.01
N GLY A 46 -7.25 -5.64 -3.08
CA GLY A 46 -8.32 -5.51 -2.10
C GLY A 46 -8.25 -6.47 -0.92
N SER A 47 -7.10 -6.97 -0.52
CA SER A 47 -6.96 -7.92 0.60
C SER A 47 -7.42 -7.29 1.93
N ILE A 48 -6.95 -6.08 2.24
CA ILE A 48 -7.39 -5.33 3.44
C ILE A 48 -8.83 -4.85 3.26
N THR A 49 -9.18 -4.33 2.07
CA THR A 49 -10.56 -3.91 1.73
C THR A 49 -11.57 -4.99 2.08
N ARG A 50 -11.29 -6.25 1.70
CA ARG A 50 -12.16 -7.41 1.98
C ARG A 50 -12.34 -7.61 3.48
N LEU A 51 -11.25 -7.66 4.22
CA LEU A 51 -11.28 -7.88 5.67
C LEU A 51 -12.01 -6.75 6.41
N LEU A 52 -11.86 -5.49 5.98
CA LEU A 52 -12.62 -4.37 6.54
C LEU A 52 -14.12 -4.52 6.26
N ALA A 53 -14.50 -4.89 5.02
CA ALA A 53 -15.90 -5.10 4.64
C ALA A 53 -16.53 -6.26 5.44
N GLU A 54 -15.82 -7.36 5.65
CA GLU A 54 -16.24 -8.50 6.50
C GLU A 54 -16.44 -8.08 7.96
N ASN A 55 -15.73 -7.05 8.43
CA ASN A 55 -15.91 -6.44 9.74
C ASN A 55 -16.96 -5.31 9.76
N ASN A 56 -17.84 -5.23 8.76
CA ASN A 56 -18.94 -4.26 8.61
C ASN A 56 -18.47 -2.80 8.49
N TYR A 57 -17.31 -2.56 7.88
CA TYR A 57 -16.87 -1.23 7.50
C TYR A 57 -17.45 -0.85 6.13
N LYS A 58 -17.80 0.43 5.97
CA LYS A 58 -18.20 1.01 4.69
C LYS A 58 -16.96 1.55 4.00
N VAL A 59 -16.41 0.81 3.07
CA VAL A 59 -15.15 1.14 2.43
C VAL A 59 -15.40 1.77 1.06
N THR A 60 -14.77 2.91 0.83
CA THR A 60 -14.53 3.45 -0.51
C THR A 60 -13.04 3.27 -0.76
N ALA A 61 -12.69 2.36 -1.66
CA ALA A 61 -11.32 2.03 -1.98
C ALA A 61 -10.99 2.47 -3.40
N PHE A 62 -9.75 2.89 -3.62
CA PHE A 62 -9.30 3.23 -4.96
C PHE A 62 -7.85 2.80 -5.21
N ASP A 63 -7.55 2.58 -6.48
CA ASP A 63 -6.22 2.29 -6.97
C ASP A 63 -6.01 2.91 -8.35
N LEU A 64 -4.75 3.17 -8.70
CA LEU A 64 -4.38 3.67 -10.03
C LEU A 64 -4.50 2.58 -11.09
N SER A 65 -4.24 1.32 -10.72
CA SER A 65 -4.26 0.16 -11.61
C SER A 65 -5.66 -0.41 -11.77
N GLN A 66 -6.19 -0.36 -12.99
CA GLN A 66 -7.47 -1.03 -13.32
C GLN A 66 -7.40 -2.55 -13.15
N ASP A 67 -6.24 -3.15 -13.46
CA ASP A 67 -6.05 -4.59 -13.36
C ASP A 67 -6.07 -5.06 -11.90
N MET A 68 -5.48 -4.28 -10.98
CA MET A 68 -5.59 -4.51 -9.53
C MET A 68 -7.06 -4.40 -9.07
N LEU A 69 -7.77 -3.37 -9.52
CA LEU A 69 -9.20 -3.19 -9.18
C LEU A 69 -10.10 -4.31 -9.74
N MET A 70 -9.77 -4.88 -10.89
CA MET A 70 -10.47 -6.06 -11.40
C MET A 70 -10.32 -7.25 -10.45
N ARG A 71 -9.11 -7.49 -9.93
CA ARG A 71 -8.85 -8.53 -8.93
C ARG A 71 -9.56 -8.24 -7.61
N ALA A 72 -9.52 -6.98 -7.16
CA ALA A 72 -10.26 -6.56 -5.98
C ALA A 72 -11.77 -6.84 -6.13
N TYR A 73 -12.35 -6.53 -7.28
CA TYR A 73 -13.75 -6.80 -7.57
C TYR A 73 -14.08 -8.30 -7.56
N GLU A 74 -13.22 -9.13 -8.16
CA GLU A 74 -13.37 -10.60 -8.13
C GLU A 74 -13.32 -11.14 -6.69
N LYS A 75 -12.35 -10.65 -5.88
CA LYS A 75 -12.13 -11.06 -4.49
C LYS A 75 -13.28 -10.63 -3.57
N LEU A 76 -13.81 -9.43 -3.75
CA LEU A 76 -14.88 -8.86 -2.93
C LEU A 76 -16.28 -9.42 -3.28
N GLY A 77 -16.50 -9.80 -4.53
CA GLY A 77 -17.80 -10.21 -5.02
C GLY A 77 -18.81 -9.06 -5.15
N LYS A 78 -19.94 -9.34 -5.82
CA LYS A 78 -20.92 -8.32 -6.23
C LYS A 78 -21.66 -7.62 -5.09
N ASN A 79 -21.71 -8.19 -3.91
CA ASN A 79 -22.55 -7.73 -2.78
C ASN A 79 -21.74 -7.25 -1.58
N SER A 80 -20.47 -6.94 -1.74
CA SER A 80 -19.60 -6.53 -0.63
C SER A 80 -19.98 -5.19 0.02
N GLY A 81 -20.75 -4.33 -0.69
CA GLY A 81 -21.03 -2.96 -0.22
C GLY A 81 -19.83 -2.01 -0.33
N VAL A 82 -18.71 -2.49 -0.89
CA VAL A 82 -17.50 -1.69 -1.14
C VAL A 82 -17.66 -0.89 -2.44
N LYS A 83 -17.21 0.35 -2.43
CA LYS A 83 -17.11 1.18 -3.62
C LYS A 83 -15.67 1.17 -4.11
N LEU A 84 -15.41 0.61 -5.29
CA LEU A 84 -14.12 0.61 -5.96
C LEU A 84 -14.05 1.71 -7.01
N LEU A 85 -12.96 2.49 -7.03
CA LEU A 85 -12.76 3.62 -7.92
C LEU A 85 -11.35 3.56 -8.54
N ASN A 86 -11.23 3.88 -9.83
CA ASN A 86 -9.93 4.04 -10.46
C ASN A 86 -9.50 5.50 -10.35
N MET A 87 -8.55 5.79 -9.47
CA MET A 87 -8.10 7.15 -9.15
C MET A 87 -6.63 7.19 -8.79
N ASP A 88 -6.00 8.34 -9.06
CA ASP A 88 -4.66 8.68 -8.61
C ASP A 88 -4.71 9.29 -7.20
N MET A 89 -3.92 8.75 -6.27
CA MET A 89 -3.87 9.23 -4.88
C MET A 89 -3.41 10.68 -4.76
N THR A 90 -2.66 11.18 -5.72
CA THR A 90 -2.18 12.57 -5.71
C THR A 90 -3.25 13.59 -6.09
N ASN A 91 -4.32 13.16 -6.78
CA ASN A 91 -5.32 14.06 -7.36
C ASN A 91 -6.76 13.49 -7.32
N PHE A 92 -7.10 12.67 -6.33
CA PHE A 92 -8.45 12.14 -6.22
C PHE A 92 -9.44 13.21 -5.72
N ARG A 93 -10.71 13.07 -6.16
CA ARG A 93 -11.84 13.87 -5.68
C ARG A 93 -13.06 12.98 -5.50
N ILE A 94 -13.54 12.93 -4.27
CA ILE A 94 -14.74 12.15 -3.90
C ILE A 94 -15.67 13.10 -3.18
N ASP A 95 -16.91 13.22 -3.66
CA ASP A 95 -17.94 14.06 -3.02
C ASP A 95 -18.52 13.32 -1.80
N ASP A 96 -17.64 13.09 -0.84
CA ASP A 96 -17.97 12.43 0.42
C ASP A 96 -16.91 12.75 1.50
N LYS A 97 -17.25 12.48 2.76
CA LYS A 97 -16.36 12.61 3.91
C LYS A 97 -16.26 11.29 4.65
N PHE A 98 -15.08 11.04 5.24
CA PHE A 98 -14.73 9.78 5.87
C PHE A 98 -14.37 9.97 7.34
N GLU A 99 -14.57 8.91 8.13
CA GLU A 99 -14.23 8.86 9.55
C GLU A 99 -12.82 8.35 9.78
N ALA A 100 -12.28 7.62 8.79
CA ALA A 100 -10.88 7.21 8.76
C ALA A 100 -10.38 7.15 7.31
N ALA A 101 -9.08 7.30 7.12
CA ALA A 101 -8.39 7.00 5.87
C ALA A 101 -7.27 6.00 6.14
N ILE A 102 -7.01 5.12 5.18
CA ILE A 102 -5.89 4.17 5.24
C ILE A 102 -5.14 4.13 3.91
N CYS A 103 -3.83 3.82 3.97
CA CYS A 103 -3.00 3.49 2.82
C CYS A 103 -1.94 2.49 3.27
N CYS A 104 -2.14 1.24 2.97
CA CYS A 104 -1.32 0.13 3.46
C CYS A 104 -0.40 -0.44 2.38
N CYS A 105 0.50 -1.34 2.77
CA CYS A 105 1.47 -1.97 1.87
C CYS A 105 2.36 -0.95 1.14
N ASP A 106 2.99 -0.05 1.91
CA ASP A 106 3.94 0.93 1.41
C ASP A 106 3.47 1.72 0.16
N GLY A 107 2.15 1.90 0.00
CA GLY A 107 1.58 2.67 -1.11
C GLY A 107 2.14 4.10 -1.23
N ILE A 108 2.56 4.70 -0.11
CA ILE A 108 3.20 6.02 -0.10
C ILE A 108 4.60 6.01 -0.73
N ASN A 109 5.31 4.89 -0.69
CA ASN A 109 6.61 4.80 -1.33
C ASN A 109 6.56 4.85 -2.87
N TYR A 110 5.38 4.71 -3.49
CA TYR A 110 5.22 4.85 -4.95
C TYR A 110 5.10 6.30 -5.44
N ILE A 111 5.11 7.28 -4.53
CA ILE A 111 5.03 8.71 -4.87
C ILE A 111 6.17 9.48 -4.23
N ASN A 112 6.68 10.53 -4.93
CA ASN A 112 7.76 11.36 -4.41
C ASN A 112 7.29 12.33 -3.31
N GLU A 113 8.22 13.04 -2.64
CA GLU A 113 7.93 13.91 -1.49
C GLU A 113 6.88 15.00 -1.80
N ASP A 114 6.96 15.64 -2.96
CA ASP A 114 5.98 16.66 -3.36
C ASP A 114 4.59 16.04 -3.55
N GLN A 115 4.51 14.87 -4.13
CA GLN A 115 3.29 14.11 -4.30
C GLN A 115 2.72 13.62 -2.96
N VAL A 116 3.57 13.21 -2.00
CA VAL A 116 3.14 12.87 -0.62
C VAL A 116 2.44 14.07 0.02
N LYS A 117 2.99 15.27 -0.14
CA LYS A 117 2.36 16.50 0.37
C LYS A 117 0.99 16.76 -0.25
N MET A 118 0.85 16.52 -1.55
CA MET A 118 -0.44 16.64 -2.24
C MET A 118 -1.43 15.60 -1.73
N TYR A 119 -0.99 14.35 -1.59
CA TYR A 119 -1.80 13.24 -1.09
C TYR A 119 -2.29 13.51 0.33
N PHE A 120 -1.42 13.93 1.25
CA PHE A 120 -1.82 14.23 2.63
C PHE A 120 -2.87 15.34 2.69
N ARG A 121 -2.74 16.40 1.89
CA ARG A 121 -3.77 17.46 1.78
C ARG A 121 -5.10 16.90 1.25
N ASN A 122 -5.06 16.04 0.25
CA ASN A 122 -6.25 15.41 -0.29
C ASN A 122 -6.94 14.54 0.77
N VAL A 123 -6.20 13.70 1.49
CA VAL A 123 -6.75 12.90 2.59
C VAL A 123 -7.34 13.81 3.67
N PHE A 124 -6.60 14.82 4.14
CA PHE A 124 -7.06 15.76 5.16
C PHE A 124 -8.39 16.43 4.77
N ASN A 125 -8.51 16.83 3.50
CA ASN A 125 -9.72 17.47 2.99
C ASN A 125 -10.92 16.50 2.90
N HIS A 126 -10.71 15.19 2.78
CA HIS A 126 -11.77 14.18 2.72
C HIS A 126 -12.13 13.60 4.11
N LEU A 127 -11.38 13.91 5.14
CA LEU A 127 -11.65 13.47 6.49
C LEU A 127 -12.60 14.43 7.24
N ASN A 128 -13.46 13.86 8.07
CA ASN A 128 -14.22 14.60 9.09
C ASN A 128 -13.30 15.09 10.20
N GLU A 129 -13.81 16.00 11.05
CA GLU A 129 -13.17 16.28 12.35
C GLU A 129 -13.21 15.03 13.25
N ASN A 130 -12.24 14.91 14.14
CA ASN A 130 -12.05 13.75 15.02
C ASN A 130 -11.84 12.42 14.29
N SER A 131 -11.31 12.45 13.08
CA SER A 131 -10.98 11.27 12.27
C SER A 131 -9.52 10.87 12.40
N CYS A 132 -9.16 9.71 11.84
CA CYS A 132 -7.79 9.22 11.83
C CYS A 132 -7.30 8.88 10.42
N PHE A 133 -5.99 8.98 10.24
CA PHE A 133 -5.29 8.54 9.04
C PHE A 133 -4.21 7.53 9.45
N ILE A 134 -4.27 6.34 8.89
CA ILE A 134 -3.33 5.23 9.16
C ILE A 134 -2.67 4.84 7.85
N PHE A 135 -1.37 4.79 7.83
CA PHE A 135 -0.61 4.34 6.66
C PHE A 135 0.76 3.83 7.08
N ASP A 136 1.43 3.15 6.17
CA ASP A 136 2.79 2.70 6.39
C ASP A 136 3.74 3.12 5.27
N ILE A 137 5.01 3.10 5.61
CA ILE A 137 6.13 3.21 4.66
C ILE A 137 7.14 2.10 4.91
N SER A 138 7.78 1.64 3.85
CA SER A 138 9.06 0.95 3.92
C SER A 138 10.14 1.94 4.35
N THR A 139 10.98 1.56 5.33
CA THR A 139 11.97 2.46 5.93
C THR A 139 13.28 2.49 5.17
N GLU A 140 14.11 3.52 5.39
CA GLU A 140 15.49 3.55 4.89
C GLU A 140 16.25 2.27 5.29
N TYR A 141 16.10 1.85 6.55
CA TYR A 141 16.74 0.64 7.05
C TYR A 141 16.34 -0.62 6.27
N LYS A 142 15.08 -0.75 5.83
CA LYS A 142 14.65 -1.86 4.97
C LYS A 142 15.40 -1.84 3.64
N TYR A 143 15.48 -0.69 2.97
CA TYR A 143 16.17 -0.58 1.70
C TYR A 143 17.67 -0.86 1.84
N ASP A 144 18.32 -0.31 2.87
CA ASP A 144 19.74 -0.52 3.12
C ASP A 144 20.09 -1.98 3.47
N SER A 145 19.21 -2.66 4.22
CA SER A 145 19.50 -4.00 4.74
C SER A 145 19.06 -5.15 3.83
N LEU A 146 18.00 -4.96 3.01
CA LEU A 146 17.39 -6.05 2.25
C LEU A 146 17.47 -5.85 0.72
N PHE A 147 17.64 -4.62 0.21
CA PHE A 147 17.53 -4.35 -1.21
C PHE A 147 18.87 -4.42 -1.99
N ASN A 148 19.96 -4.85 -1.33
CA ASN A 148 21.27 -5.01 -1.96
C ASN A 148 21.49 -6.39 -2.60
N GLU A 149 20.50 -7.28 -2.54
CA GLU A 149 20.61 -8.65 -3.02
C GLU A 149 19.64 -8.91 -4.17
N THR A 150 20.00 -9.85 -5.04
CA THR A 150 19.10 -10.42 -6.03
C THR A 150 18.32 -11.56 -5.39
N TYR A 151 17.00 -11.50 -5.46
CA TYR A 151 16.13 -12.56 -4.94
C TYR A 151 15.74 -13.51 -6.07
N VAL A 152 15.81 -14.78 -5.80
CA VAL A 152 15.40 -15.84 -6.73
C VAL A 152 14.41 -16.75 -6.03
N TYR A 153 13.31 -17.03 -6.67
CA TYR A 153 12.27 -17.93 -6.19
C TYR A 153 11.92 -18.98 -7.24
N ASP A 154 11.67 -20.22 -6.84
CA ASP A 154 11.22 -21.29 -7.72
C ASP A 154 10.35 -22.28 -6.92
N ASP A 155 9.08 -22.44 -7.30
CA ASP A 155 8.15 -23.44 -6.77
C ASP A 155 7.81 -24.53 -7.80
N GLY A 156 8.48 -24.53 -8.96
CA GLY A 156 8.24 -25.43 -10.08
C GLY A 156 7.11 -25.01 -11.00
N GLN A 157 6.29 -24.02 -10.65
CA GLN A 157 5.26 -23.41 -11.49
C GLN A 157 5.63 -21.95 -11.84
N ILE A 158 6.14 -21.22 -10.87
CA ILE A 158 6.59 -19.85 -11.03
C ILE A 158 8.06 -19.79 -10.63
N PHE A 159 8.87 -19.25 -11.54
CA PHE A 159 10.24 -18.86 -11.26
C PHE A 159 10.33 -17.34 -11.41
N TYR A 160 10.95 -16.63 -10.45
CA TYR A 160 11.25 -15.23 -10.65
C TYR A 160 12.65 -14.83 -10.18
N VAL A 161 13.16 -13.80 -10.82
CA VAL A 161 14.35 -13.07 -10.43
C VAL A 161 13.95 -11.63 -10.14
N TRP A 162 14.26 -11.15 -8.96
CA TRP A 162 14.00 -9.79 -8.51
C TRP A 162 15.32 -9.08 -8.23
N GLU A 163 15.57 -8.02 -8.98
CA GLU A 163 16.76 -7.20 -8.86
C GLU A 163 16.36 -5.78 -8.44
N ASN A 164 17.19 -5.17 -7.58
CA ASN A 164 16.98 -3.82 -7.07
C ASN A 164 18.12 -2.92 -7.53
N ILE A 165 17.79 -1.74 -8.06
CA ILE A 165 18.73 -0.72 -8.46
C ILE A 165 18.46 0.54 -7.65
N ILE A 166 19.41 0.91 -6.78
CA ILE A 166 19.28 2.11 -5.95
C ILE A 166 19.70 3.33 -6.76
N ASP A 167 18.83 4.33 -6.82
CA ASP A 167 19.08 5.65 -7.38
C ASP A 167 19.25 6.65 -6.22
N GLU A 168 20.49 6.83 -5.79
CA GLU A 168 20.82 7.75 -4.69
C GLU A 168 20.49 9.22 -5.00
N GLN A 169 20.51 9.63 -6.28
CA GLN A 169 20.24 11.02 -6.67
C GLN A 169 18.76 11.38 -6.47
N ASN A 170 17.87 10.42 -6.68
CA ASN A 170 16.43 10.61 -6.57
C ASN A 170 15.85 10.01 -5.28
N ASN A 171 16.68 9.47 -4.37
CA ASN A 171 16.24 8.71 -3.20
C ASN A 171 15.19 7.66 -3.58
N ALA A 172 15.48 6.86 -4.59
CA ALA A 172 14.55 5.89 -5.14
C ALA A 172 15.21 4.53 -5.36
N VAL A 173 14.38 3.50 -5.41
CA VAL A 173 14.75 2.14 -5.78
C VAL A 173 13.91 1.72 -6.97
N SER A 174 14.56 1.29 -8.04
CA SER A 174 13.92 0.60 -9.15
C SER A 174 13.99 -0.91 -8.90
N MET A 175 12.84 -1.55 -8.83
CA MET A 175 12.69 -3.00 -8.66
C MET A 175 12.35 -3.60 -10.02
N GLU A 176 13.24 -4.40 -10.58
CA GLU A 176 12.98 -5.16 -11.79
C GLU A 176 12.72 -6.62 -11.43
N ILE A 177 11.52 -7.10 -11.75
CA ILE A 177 11.11 -8.47 -11.45
C ILE A 177 10.81 -9.19 -12.77
N ASN A 178 11.54 -10.26 -13.03
CA ASN A 178 11.35 -11.12 -14.19
C ASN A 178 10.69 -12.43 -13.74
N PHE A 179 9.42 -12.58 -14.05
CA PHE A 179 8.67 -13.81 -13.80
C PHE A 179 8.70 -14.72 -15.00
N PHE A 180 8.75 -16.01 -14.75
CA PHE A 180 8.60 -17.08 -15.74
C PHE A 180 7.51 -18.03 -15.22
N ILE A 181 6.34 -17.98 -15.84
CA ILE A 181 5.18 -18.76 -15.45
C ILE A 181 5.04 -19.96 -16.38
N LYS A 182 5.01 -21.16 -15.80
CA LYS A 182 4.90 -22.41 -16.53
C LYS A 182 3.45 -22.69 -16.91
N ASP A 183 3.21 -23.01 -18.17
CA ASP A 183 1.91 -23.44 -18.69
C ASP A 183 1.74 -24.97 -18.63
N SER A 184 0.55 -25.45 -19.04
CA SER A 184 0.23 -26.86 -19.12
C SER A 184 1.13 -27.66 -20.08
N ASP A 185 1.76 -27.00 -21.04
CA ASP A 185 2.65 -27.61 -22.05
C ASP A 185 4.13 -27.60 -21.60
N ASN A 186 4.41 -27.25 -20.35
CA ASN A 186 5.75 -27.07 -19.80
C ASN A 186 6.57 -25.95 -20.49
N LYS A 187 5.90 -24.97 -21.10
CA LYS A 187 6.54 -23.76 -21.61
C LYS A 187 6.43 -22.66 -20.58
N TYR A 188 7.36 -21.70 -20.66
CA TYR A 188 7.36 -20.55 -19.78
C TYR A 188 6.95 -19.28 -20.54
N THR A 189 6.01 -18.55 -19.97
CA THR A 189 5.71 -17.17 -20.36
C THR A 189 6.50 -16.25 -19.45
N ARG A 190 7.32 -15.34 -20.04
CA ARG A 190 8.04 -14.32 -19.29
C ARG A 190 7.20 -13.07 -19.15
N ILE A 191 7.10 -12.58 -17.92
CA ILE A 191 6.55 -11.26 -17.57
C ILE A 191 7.67 -10.43 -16.95
N ASN A 192 7.85 -9.22 -17.42
CA ASN A 192 8.80 -8.27 -16.83
C ASN A 192 7.99 -7.13 -16.20
N GLU A 193 8.23 -6.89 -14.91
CA GLU A 193 7.64 -5.81 -14.15
C GLU A 193 8.74 -4.89 -13.64
N ILE A 194 8.56 -3.59 -13.81
CA ILE A 194 9.47 -2.57 -13.29
C ILE A 194 8.65 -1.62 -12.42
N GLN A 195 9.02 -1.51 -11.16
CA GLN A 195 8.40 -0.62 -10.19
C GLN A 195 9.44 0.31 -9.60
N THR A 196 9.04 1.51 -9.26
CA THR A 196 9.91 2.48 -8.59
C THR A 196 9.28 2.86 -7.25
N GLN A 197 10.05 2.76 -6.19
CA GLN A 197 9.69 3.25 -4.87
C GLN A 197 10.66 4.37 -4.44
N TYR A 198 10.12 5.40 -3.79
CA TYR A 198 10.90 6.49 -3.20
C TYR A 198 11.19 6.19 -1.74
N ILE A 199 12.41 6.45 -1.32
CA ILE A 199 12.87 6.24 0.05
C ILE A 199 12.53 7.49 0.86
N HIS A 200 11.58 7.38 1.77
CA HIS A 200 11.14 8.47 2.62
C HIS A 200 11.71 8.37 4.03
N LYS A 201 12.30 9.48 4.52
CA LYS A 201 12.69 9.61 5.92
C LYS A 201 11.47 9.76 6.81
N THR A 202 11.44 9.00 7.90
CA THR A 202 10.35 9.03 8.87
C THR A 202 10.09 10.45 9.41
N GLU A 203 11.16 11.22 9.63
CA GLU A 203 11.09 12.62 10.09
C GLU A 203 10.44 13.53 9.05
N THR A 204 10.73 13.30 7.76
CA THR A 204 10.13 14.06 6.65
C THR A 204 8.61 13.78 6.60
N ILE A 205 8.19 12.53 6.66
CA ILE A 205 6.78 12.16 6.68
C ILE A 205 6.06 12.79 7.89
N ASN A 206 6.67 12.72 9.07
CA ASN A 206 6.11 13.34 10.29
C ASN A 206 5.98 14.86 10.15
N ARG A 207 6.96 15.53 9.55
CA ARG A 207 6.92 16.98 9.27
C ARG A 207 5.77 17.31 8.30
N LEU A 208 5.63 16.58 7.19
CA LEU A 208 4.60 16.80 6.18
C LEU A 208 3.18 16.60 6.74
N LEU A 209 2.98 15.62 7.62
CA LEU A 209 1.72 15.43 8.34
C LEU A 209 1.36 16.65 9.18
N LYS A 210 2.31 17.16 9.98
CA LYS A 210 2.10 18.35 10.82
C LYS A 210 1.82 19.60 10.00
N GLU A 211 2.56 19.82 8.90
CA GLU A 211 2.34 20.94 7.97
C GLU A 211 0.97 20.87 7.30
N THR A 212 0.40 19.68 7.14
CA THR A 212 -0.94 19.47 6.58
C THR A 212 -2.05 19.77 7.61
N GLY A 213 -1.75 19.71 8.91
CA GLY A 213 -2.70 19.94 10.00
C GLY A 213 -3.04 18.70 10.83
N PHE A 214 -2.42 17.56 10.52
CA PHE A 214 -2.57 16.37 11.36
C PHE A 214 -1.86 16.54 12.71
N SER A 215 -2.42 15.93 13.73
CA SER A 215 -1.95 15.99 15.12
C SER A 215 -1.91 14.60 15.76
N CYS A 216 -1.45 14.48 16.99
CA CYS A 216 -1.39 13.22 17.74
C CYS A 216 -0.79 12.09 16.89
N ILE A 217 0.37 12.35 16.27
CA ILE A 217 1.03 11.40 15.38
C ILE A 217 1.79 10.40 16.22
N GLU A 218 1.44 9.13 16.08
CA GLU A 218 2.13 7.99 16.68
C GLU A 218 2.74 7.15 15.56
N ILE A 219 3.92 6.57 15.82
CA ILE A 219 4.64 5.75 14.84
C ILE A 219 4.96 4.41 15.49
N TYR A 220 4.56 3.34 14.84
CA TYR A 220 4.69 1.97 15.30
C TYR A 220 5.66 1.16 14.43
N ASP A 221 6.24 0.11 15.03
CA ASP A 221 7.10 -0.87 14.37
C ASP A 221 6.20 -1.93 13.72
N ASP A 222 5.97 -1.85 12.41
CA ASP A 222 4.99 -2.67 11.71
C ASP A 222 3.56 -2.50 12.29
N TYR A 223 2.62 -3.33 11.92
CA TYR A 223 1.24 -3.36 12.43
C TYR A 223 1.16 -4.07 13.80
N ASN A 224 1.82 -3.49 14.80
CA ASN A 224 1.78 -3.97 16.18
C ASN A 224 1.94 -2.80 17.18
N GLU A 225 1.77 -3.06 18.48
CA GLU A 225 1.83 -2.02 19.52
C GLU A 225 3.26 -1.57 19.91
N LYS A 226 4.29 -2.12 19.27
CA LYS A 226 5.67 -1.70 19.53
C LYS A 226 5.90 -0.34 18.87
N LYS A 227 6.62 0.51 19.55
CA LYS A 227 7.04 1.80 18.97
C LYS A 227 8.10 1.59 17.92
N PHE A 228 8.01 2.39 16.86
CA PHE A 228 9.02 2.50 15.82
C PHE A 228 10.43 2.74 16.42
N ASN A 229 11.43 2.13 15.81
CA ASN A 229 12.83 2.33 16.10
C ASN A 229 13.66 2.28 14.80
N GLU A 230 14.94 2.64 14.88
CA GLU A 230 15.83 2.77 13.72
C GLU A 230 16.05 1.47 12.92
N LYS A 231 15.71 0.30 13.50
CA LYS A 231 15.82 -1.01 12.85
C LYS A 231 14.47 -1.57 12.38
N SER A 232 13.40 -0.80 12.52
CA SER A 232 12.09 -1.19 12.01
C SER A 232 12.12 -1.23 10.49
N LEU A 233 11.68 -2.31 9.89
CA LEU A 233 11.59 -2.46 8.42
C LEU A 233 10.41 -1.68 7.84
N ARG A 234 9.38 -1.47 8.65
CA ARG A 234 8.13 -0.78 8.30
C ARG A 234 7.75 0.19 9.41
N ALA A 235 7.47 1.43 9.04
CA ALA A 235 6.94 2.44 9.96
C ALA A 235 5.45 2.65 9.69
N VAL A 236 4.59 2.34 10.67
CA VAL A 236 3.15 2.57 10.59
C VAL A 236 2.78 3.84 11.32
N PHE A 237 2.22 4.80 10.60
CA PHE A 237 1.79 6.09 11.12
C PHE A 237 0.31 6.07 11.46
N CYS A 238 -0.02 6.58 12.65
CA CYS A 238 -1.39 6.86 13.07
C CYS A 238 -1.48 8.35 13.42
N ALA A 239 -2.22 9.12 12.62
CA ALA A 239 -2.37 10.57 12.79
C ALA A 239 -3.84 10.93 12.96
N LYS A 240 -4.15 12.03 13.66
CA LYS A 240 -5.53 12.51 13.88
C LYS A 240 -5.75 13.85 13.19
N LYS A 241 -6.94 14.02 12.64
CA LYS A 241 -7.50 15.31 12.30
C LYS A 241 -8.45 15.71 13.44
N ASN A 242 -8.10 16.79 14.16
CA ASN A 242 -8.89 17.35 15.25
C ASN A 242 -9.72 18.51 14.74
#